data_3a328857cb9a17826e4468097cd8c3c5
#
_entry.id   3a328857cb9a17826e4468097cd8c3c5
#
_cell.length_a   1.000
_cell.length_b   1.000
_cell.length_c   1.000
_cell.angle_alpha   90.00
_cell.angle_beta   90.00
_cell.angle_gamma   90.00
#
_symmetry.space_group_name_H-M   'P 1'
#
loop_
_entity.id
_entity.type
_entity.pdbx_description
1 polymer ?
#
loop_
_entity_poly.entity_id
_entity_poly.type
_entity_poly.pdbx_seq_one_letter_code
_entity_poly.pdbx_strand_id
1 'polypeptide(L)'
;MTKKRTWLAAALMACVAGAHVWAAEVWRPEARWRGFNLLGMFQDYGQKAQFEEEDFQLISELGFNFVRIPMDYRFWIKDKNWELIDEGKFAPVDQAVAYGKKYNIHVQLCFHRAPGYTVAKPAEARDLFTDEEALRVCCRHWAFFARRYKGIPSKELSFNLFNEPGEVSEEAYAKVATALVGAIRAEDPARFIVADGIAWGGRPAQSLFKLGIGQALRGYKPMSISHYMASWVGTPSDDPLWPPPCAVSPLYGAGKAPWNVPLVIEGLPAGTLTLRPGVVSGKVRFRVEADGRSVCEQELTPGQGPGWTNVVYKSEWKITVAKCLSDVTAELPQGAKRLAVSVAAGDWAELSKLTFTGRDGQAAVMGFEQSWGKTNGAVRFCGFGAKPSFQKAEGALDGKAYLRKEALGPWQPAFDAGVFTMVGEFGAFNHTPHPIVLAWLEDNLSLWKERNIGWALWNFKGAFGVLDSGRKDVVYEDFHGHKLDRQMLEMLRKY
;
A
#
# COMPACT_ATOMS: atom_id res chain seq x y z
N MET A 1 -50.65 -45.38 -39.96
CA MET A 1 -50.85 -44.34 -38.94
C MET A 1 -50.04 -44.74 -37.70
N THR A 2 -49.30 -43.80 -37.05
CA THR A 2 -48.44 -43.99 -35.88
C THR A 2 -46.98 -44.36 -36.12
N LYS A 3 -46.16 -43.38 -36.44
CA LYS A 3 -44.72 -43.32 -36.12
C LYS A 3 -44.26 -41.84 -36.16
N LYS A 4 -44.60 -41.04 -35.17
CA LYS A 4 -44.03 -39.71 -34.91
C LYS A 4 -44.23 -39.34 -33.43
N ARG A 5 -43.49 -39.96 -32.49
CA ARG A 5 -43.37 -39.50 -31.08
C ARG A 5 -42.25 -40.25 -30.38
N THR A 6 -41.01 -40.05 -30.74
CA THR A 6 -39.84 -40.57 -29.97
C THR A 6 -38.54 -39.81 -30.22
N TRP A 7 -38.58 -38.55 -30.68
CA TRP A 7 -37.35 -37.76 -30.89
C TRP A 7 -37.24 -36.48 -30.06
N LEU A 8 -38.11 -36.25 -29.04
CA LEU A 8 -38.03 -35.08 -28.20
C LEU A 8 -37.54 -35.36 -26.73
N ALA A 9 -37.21 -36.59 -26.39
CA ALA A 9 -36.73 -36.93 -25.04
C ALA A 9 -35.18 -37.08 -24.96
N ALA A 10 -34.47 -37.12 -26.07
CA ALA A 10 -33.01 -37.32 -26.08
C ALA A 10 -32.19 -35.99 -26.10
N ALA A 11 -32.83 -34.85 -26.34
CA ALA A 11 -32.15 -33.56 -26.41
C ALA A 11 -32.08 -32.79 -25.05
N LEU A 12 -32.82 -33.24 -24.03
CA LEU A 12 -32.85 -32.60 -22.70
C LEU A 12 -31.91 -33.24 -21.66
N MET A 13 -31.29 -34.39 -21.97
CA MET A 13 -30.30 -35.01 -21.05
C MET A 13 -28.84 -34.70 -21.33
N ALA A 14 -28.52 -33.97 -22.41
CA ALA A 14 -27.16 -33.60 -22.73
C ALA A 14 -26.68 -32.26 -22.08
N CYS A 15 -27.58 -31.50 -21.45
CA CYS A 15 -27.22 -30.21 -20.81
C CYS A 15 -26.96 -30.31 -19.30
N VAL A 16 -27.06 -31.48 -18.65
CA VAL A 16 -26.80 -31.62 -17.21
C VAL A 16 -25.43 -32.26 -16.90
N ALA A 17 -24.73 -32.81 -17.90
CA ALA A 17 -23.43 -33.44 -17.73
C ALA A 17 -22.24 -32.48 -17.82
N GLY A 18 -22.45 -31.16 -18.03
CA GLY A 18 -21.39 -30.16 -18.19
C GLY A 18 -20.96 -29.46 -16.92
N ALA A 19 -21.51 -29.79 -15.74
CA ALA A 19 -21.30 -29.00 -14.52
C ALA A 19 -20.22 -29.55 -13.54
N HIS A 20 -19.46 -30.58 -13.90
CA HIS A 20 -18.52 -31.21 -12.96
C HIS A 20 -17.06 -31.34 -13.45
N VAL A 21 -16.57 -30.45 -14.32
CA VAL A 21 -15.16 -30.51 -14.78
C VAL A 21 -14.29 -29.36 -14.23
N TRP A 22 -14.66 -28.74 -13.11
CA TRP A 22 -13.89 -27.61 -12.57
C TRP A 22 -13.09 -27.96 -11.29
N ALA A 23 -12.85 -29.22 -11.01
CA ALA A 23 -11.98 -29.67 -9.92
C ALA A 23 -10.64 -30.21 -10.40
N ALA A 24 -10.09 -29.69 -11.51
CA ALA A 24 -8.67 -29.86 -11.73
C ALA A 24 -7.94 -29.04 -10.65
N GLU A 25 -7.04 -29.69 -9.96
CA GLU A 25 -6.19 -29.04 -8.95
C GLU A 25 -5.55 -27.78 -9.55
N VAL A 26 -6.01 -26.61 -9.10
CA VAL A 26 -5.54 -25.33 -9.64
C VAL A 26 -4.07 -25.20 -9.26
N TRP A 27 -3.19 -25.15 -10.26
CA TRP A 27 -1.76 -24.97 -10.03
C TRP A 27 -1.51 -23.77 -9.10
N ARG A 28 -0.58 -23.93 -8.18
CA ARG A 28 -0.13 -22.86 -7.27
C ARG A 28 1.39 -22.81 -7.27
N PRO A 29 1.99 -21.62 -7.07
CA PRO A 29 3.45 -21.51 -6.94
C PRO A 29 3.97 -22.37 -5.79
N GLU A 30 4.99 -23.18 -6.07
CA GLU A 30 5.71 -23.94 -5.04
C GLU A 30 6.57 -23.02 -4.17
N ALA A 31 7.15 -21.98 -4.78
CA ALA A 31 7.94 -20.97 -4.11
C ALA A 31 7.20 -19.62 -4.08
N ARG A 32 7.41 -18.87 -3.02
CA ARG A 32 6.89 -17.51 -2.89
C ARG A 32 7.48 -16.61 -3.98
N TRP A 33 6.62 -15.94 -4.73
CA TRP A 33 7.04 -14.96 -5.72
C TRP A 33 7.59 -13.71 -5.05
N ARG A 34 8.78 -13.28 -5.44
CA ARG A 34 9.42 -12.05 -4.96
C ARG A 34 10.07 -11.35 -6.14
N GLY A 35 9.68 -10.11 -6.38
CA GLY A 35 10.22 -9.40 -7.53
C GLY A 35 9.64 -8.00 -7.74
N PHE A 36 9.43 -7.63 -8.98
CA PHE A 36 9.23 -6.24 -9.36
C PHE A 36 8.16 -6.06 -10.44
N ASN A 37 7.59 -4.86 -10.48
CA ASN A 37 6.83 -4.40 -11.64
C ASN A 37 7.81 -3.79 -12.66
N LEU A 38 7.69 -4.20 -13.94
CA LEU A 38 8.43 -3.65 -15.07
C LEU A 38 7.51 -2.79 -15.93
N LEU A 39 7.82 -1.51 -16.07
CA LEU A 39 6.90 -0.49 -16.56
C LEU A 39 6.99 -0.18 -18.06
N GLY A 40 7.65 -1.03 -18.86
CA GLY A 40 7.90 -0.79 -20.28
C GLY A 40 6.65 -0.63 -21.17
N MET A 41 5.47 -1.06 -20.67
CA MET A 41 4.17 -0.89 -21.33
C MET A 41 3.08 -0.34 -20.39
N PHE A 42 3.48 0.27 -19.28
CA PHE A 42 2.60 0.72 -18.22
C PHE A 42 1.56 1.75 -18.67
N GLN A 43 1.98 2.74 -19.44
CA GLN A 43 1.13 3.78 -20.00
C GLN A 43 1.62 4.21 -21.37
N ASP A 44 0.68 4.38 -22.31
CA ASP A 44 0.99 4.91 -23.63
C ASP A 44 1.04 6.45 -23.59
N TYR A 45 2.26 6.97 -23.47
CA TYR A 45 2.58 8.39 -23.64
C TYR A 45 3.26 8.68 -24.98
N GLY A 46 3.05 7.83 -25.99
CA GLY A 46 3.74 7.90 -27.26
C GLY A 46 5.16 7.33 -27.23
N GLN A 47 5.53 6.63 -26.15
CA GLN A 47 6.81 5.93 -26.03
C GLN A 47 6.75 4.58 -26.76
N LYS A 48 7.91 4.09 -27.17
CA LYS A 48 8.02 2.74 -27.68
C LYS A 48 7.92 1.72 -26.55
N ALA A 49 7.04 0.73 -26.72
CA ALA A 49 6.99 -0.40 -25.80
C ALA A 49 8.30 -1.18 -25.83
N GLN A 50 8.89 -1.43 -24.66
CA GLN A 50 10.20 -2.07 -24.57
C GLN A 50 10.41 -2.74 -23.21
N PHE A 51 11.04 -3.92 -23.22
CA PHE A 51 11.55 -4.58 -22.00
C PHE A 51 13.01 -4.96 -22.28
N GLU A 52 13.89 -4.57 -21.36
CA GLU A 52 15.32 -4.85 -21.50
C GLU A 52 15.64 -6.24 -20.95
N GLU A 53 16.43 -7.00 -21.69
CA GLU A 53 16.93 -8.30 -21.22
C GLU A 53 17.76 -8.17 -19.96
N GLU A 54 18.52 -7.09 -19.85
CA GLU A 54 19.32 -6.75 -18.69
C GLU A 54 18.49 -6.73 -17.40
N ASP A 55 17.26 -6.19 -17.41
CA ASP A 55 16.39 -6.15 -16.24
C ASP A 55 16.13 -7.56 -15.68
N PHE A 56 15.87 -8.52 -16.56
CA PHE A 56 15.64 -9.92 -16.16
C PHE A 56 16.93 -10.56 -15.64
N GLN A 57 18.06 -10.28 -16.27
CA GLN A 57 19.37 -10.75 -15.84
C GLN A 57 19.68 -10.24 -14.43
N LEU A 58 19.57 -8.91 -14.21
CA LEU A 58 19.86 -8.29 -12.91
C LEU A 58 18.89 -8.75 -11.82
N ILE A 59 17.60 -8.89 -12.11
CA ILE A 59 16.59 -9.40 -11.18
C ILE A 59 16.95 -10.82 -10.72
N SER A 60 17.35 -11.69 -11.66
CA SER A 60 17.80 -13.05 -11.35
C SER A 60 19.10 -13.06 -10.54
N GLU A 61 20.09 -12.25 -10.91
CA GLU A 61 21.37 -12.11 -10.19
C GLU A 61 21.17 -11.60 -8.76
N LEU A 62 20.21 -10.69 -8.56
CA LEU A 62 19.83 -10.19 -7.24
C LEU A 62 19.02 -11.23 -6.42
N GLY A 63 18.69 -12.39 -6.98
CA GLY A 63 18.03 -13.50 -6.29
C GLY A 63 16.51 -13.41 -6.20
N PHE A 64 15.88 -12.70 -7.14
CA PHE A 64 14.43 -12.61 -7.26
C PHE A 64 13.91 -13.48 -8.40
N ASN A 65 12.63 -13.87 -8.34
CA ASN A 65 12.05 -14.91 -9.19
C ASN A 65 10.73 -14.50 -9.87
N PHE A 66 10.38 -13.22 -9.83
CA PHE A 66 9.08 -12.76 -10.28
C PHE A 66 9.13 -11.37 -10.93
N VAL A 67 8.38 -11.20 -12.01
CA VAL A 67 8.04 -9.88 -12.56
C VAL A 67 6.56 -9.79 -12.88
N ARG A 68 5.94 -8.69 -12.52
CA ARG A 68 4.62 -8.29 -13.00
C ARG A 68 4.81 -7.24 -14.10
N ILE A 69 4.09 -7.39 -15.19
CA ILE A 69 4.15 -6.50 -16.35
C ILE A 69 2.79 -5.82 -16.48
N PRO A 70 2.62 -4.62 -15.90
CA PRO A 70 1.44 -3.79 -16.10
C PRO A 70 1.45 -3.21 -17.52
N MET A 71 0.36 -3.38 -18.26
CA MET A 71 0.26 -3.02 -19.67
C MET A 71 -0.98 -2.19 -19.97
N ASP A 72 -0.81 -1.22 -20.85
CA ASP A 72 -1.89 -0.44 -21.44
C ASP A 72 -2.31 -1.07 -22.76
N TYR A 73 -3.59 -1.45 -22.91
CA TYR A 73 -4.08 -2.15 -24.12
C TYR A 73 -3.91 -1.33 -25.40
N ARG A 74 -3.76 -0.02 -25.30
CA ARG A 74 -3.60 0.87 -26.46
C ARG A 74 -2.28 0.64 -27.22
N PHE A 75 -1.28 0.00 -26.59
CA PHE A 75 -0.04 -0.37 -27.26
C PHE A 75 -0.22 -1.40 -28.38
N TRP A 76 -1.22 -2.27 -28.31
CA TRP A 76 -1.41 -3.35 -29.28
C TRP A 76 -2.70 -3.26 -30.11
N ILE A 77 -3.38 -2.14 -30.09
CA ILE A 77 -4.51 -1.93 -31.00
C ILE A 77 -4.08 -1.19 -32.27
N LYS A 78 -4.82 -1.40 -33.36
CA LYS A 78 -4.61 -0.73 -34.64
C LYS A 78 -5.55 0.47 -34.75
N ASP A 79 -5.03 1.58 -35.27
CA ASP A 79 -5.79 2.79 -35.61
C ASP A 79 -6.69 3.31 -34.46
N LYS A 80 -6.25 3.16 -33.19
CA LYS A 80 -7.02 3.48 -31.98
C LYS A 80 -8.36 2.73 -31.89
N ASN A 81 -8.55 1.68 -32.67
CA ASN A 81 -9.73 0.84 -32.62
C ASN A 81 -9.49 -0.37 -31.70
N TRP A 82 -10.14 -0.38 -30.55
CA TRP A 82 -9.99 -1.45 -29.56
C TRP A 82 -10.44 -2.84 -30.00
N GLU A 83 -11.20 -2.92 -31.12
CA GLU A 83 -11.59 -4.17 -31.73
C GLU A 83 -10.45 -4.80 -32.59
N LEU A 84 -9.48 -4.00 -33.00
CA LEU A 84 -8.44 -4.44 -33.95
C LEU A 84 -7.11 -4.64 -33.22
N ILE A 85 -6.79 -5.89 -32.91
CA ILE A 85 -5.50 -6.27 -32.31
C ILE A 85 -4.46 -6.35 -33.43
N ASP A 86 -3.34 -5.64 -33.27
CA ASP A 86 -2.18 -5.66 -34.13
C ASP A 86 -1.14 -6.65 -33.58
N GLU A 87 -1.09 -7.85 -34.15
CA GLU A 87 -0.17 -8.90 -33.72
C GLU A 87 1.31 -8.52 -33.82
N GLY A 88 1.67 -7.64 -34.76
CA GLY A 88 3.04 -7.14 -34.92
C GLY A 88 3.56 -6.32 -33.73
N LYS A 89 2.67 -5.84 -32.85
CA LYS A 89 3.02 -5.06 -31.66
C LYS A 89 3.29 -5.89 -30.40
N PHE A 90 3.23 -7.22 -30.51
CA PHE A 90 3.44 -8.11 -29.37
C PHE A 90 4.90 -8.49 -29.13
N ALA A 91 5.82 -8.16 -30.01
CA ALA A 91 7.23 -8.50 -29.87
C ALA A 91 7.83 -8.14 -28.51
N PRO A 92 7.55 -6.98 -27.89
CA PRO A 92 8.07 -6.67 -26.55
C PRO A 92 7.54 -7.62 -25.46
N VAL A 93 6.25 -7.99 -25.52
CA VAL A 93 5.66 -8.93 -24.56
C VAL A 93 6.22 -10.34 -24.77
N ASP A 94 6.36 -10.79 -26.02
CA ASP A 94 6.96 -12.08 -26.35
C ASP A 94 8.41 -12.16 -25.84
N GLN A 95 9.18 -11.09 -26.02
CA GLN A 95 10.56 -11.00 -25.52
C GLN A 95 10.59 -11.06 -23.99
N ALA A 96 9.73 -10.31 -23.29
CA ALA A 96 9.66 -10.36 -21.83
C ALA A 96 9.33 -11.77 -21.30
N VAL A 97 8.41 -12.48 -21.94
CA VAL A 97 8.08 -13.87 -21.61
C VAL A 97 9.28 -14.80 -21.87
N ALA A 98 9.99 -14.60 -23.01
CA ALA A 98 11.19 -15.37 -23.32
C ALA A 98 12.34 -15.09 -22.33
N TYR A 99 12.55 -13.84 -21.93
CA TYR A 99 13.54 -13.47 -20.91
C TYR A 99 13.19 -14.07 -19.55
N GLY A 100 11.91 -14.05 -19.15
CA GLY A 100 11.46 -14.73 -17.94
C GLY A 100 11.87 -16.21 -17.92
N LYS A 101 11.62 -16.94 -19.02
CA LYS A 101 12.05 -18.33 -19.16
C LYS A 101 13.58 -18.47 -19.11
N LYS A 102 14.32 -17.62 -19.82
CA LYS A 102 15.79 -17.66 -19.90
C LYS A 102 16.44 -17.49 -18.52
N TYR A 103 15.90 -16.58 -17.70
CA TYR A 103 16.46 -16.23 -16.39
C TYR A 103 15.73 -16.88 -15.20
N ASN A 104 14.84 -17.85 -15.47
CA ASN A 104 14.02 -18.54 -14.45
C ASN A 104 13.21 -17.57 -13.57
N ILE A 105 12.59 -16.59 -14.21
CA ILE A 105 11.72 -15.59 -13.58
C ILE A 105 10.29 -15.84 -14.06
N HIS A 106 9.36 -15.97 -13.11
CA HIS A 106 7.93 -16.02 -13.43
C HIS A 106 7.44 -14.67 -13.95
N VAL A 107 6.76 -14.68 -15.09
CA VAL A 107 6.16 -13.47 -15.69
C VAL A 107 4.66 -13.46 -15.43
N GLN A 108 4.15 -12.33 -14.91
CA GLN A 108 2.72 -12.09 -14.78
C GLN A 108 2.28 -10.92 -15.64
N LEU A 109 1.46 -11.19 -16.65
CA LEU A 109 0.91 -10.16 -17.54
C LEU A 109 -0.36 -9.56 -16.92
N CYS A 110 -0.45 -8.23 -16.87
CA CYS A 110 -1.57 -7.51 -16.28
C CYS A 110 -2.05 -6.39 -17.20
N PHE A 111 -3.36 -6.26 -17.38
CA PHE A 111 -3.91 -5.05 -18.00
C PHE A 111 -3.97 -3.92 -16.97
N HIS A 112 -2.98 -3.02 -17.00
CA HIS A 112 -3.01 -1.82 -16.15
C HIS A 112 -4.10 -0.85 -16.61
N ARG A 113 -4.22 -0.71 -17.92
CA ARG A 113 -5.38 -0.15 -18.59
C ARG A 113 -6.00 -1.24 -19.45
N ALA A 114 -7.22 -1.62 -19.13
CA ALA A 114 -8.02 -2.59 -19.84
C ALA A 114 -9.03 -1.90 -20.76
N PRO A 115 -9.51 -2.53 -21.83
CA PRO A 115 -10.66 -2.02 -22.55
C PRO A 115 -11.84 -1.76 -21.59
N GLY A 116 -12.23 -0.51 -21.46
CA GLY A 116 -13.32 -0.07 -20.58
C GLY A 116 -12.96 0.20 -19.12
N TYR A 117 -11.71 0.03 -18.70
CA TYR A 117 -11.33 0.32 -17.32
C TYR A 117 -9.89 0.79 -17.15
N THR A 118 -9.72 1.80 -16.32
CA THR A 118 -8.41 2.22 -15.78
C THR A 118 -8.59 3.00 -14.48
N VAL A 119 -7.65 2.84 -13.55
CA VAL A 119 -7.54 3.71 -12.36
C VAL A 119 -6.91 5.05 -12.72
N ALA A 120 -6.07 5.10 -13.76
CA ALA A 120 -5.38 6.31 -14.20
C ALA A 120 -6.27 7.22 -15.06
N LYS A 121 -5.97 8.51 -15.07
CA LYS A 121 -6.61 9.47 -15.97
C LYS A 121 -5.92 9.50 -17.34
N PRO A 122 -6.63 9.83 -18.44
CA PRO A 122 -8.07 9.97 -18.51
C PRO A 122 -8.79 8.62 -18.36
N ALA A 123 -10.03 8.65 -17.85
CA ALA A 123 -10.88 7.45 -17.82
C ALA A 123 -11.16 6.90 -19.22
N GLU A 124 -11.57 5.64 -19.30
CA GLU A 124 -12.07 5.05 -20.55
C GLU A 124 -13.41 5.69 -20.96
N ALA A 125 -13.66 5.72 -22.26
CA ALA A 125 -14.91 6.27 -22.81
C ALA A 125 -16.15 5.42 -22.49
N ARG A 126 -15.95 4.13 -22.21
CA ARG A 126 -16.98 3.17 -21.82
C ARG A 126 -16.54 2.47 -20.53
N ASP A 127 -17.49 2.04 -19.75
CA ASP A 127 -17.25 1.45 -18.44
C ASP A 127 -17.35 -0.08 -18.49
N LEU A 128 -16.28 -0.78 -18.13
CA LEU A 128 -16.19 -2.24 -18.14
C LEU A 128 -17.26 -2.94 -17.30
N PHE A 129 -17.74 -2.29 -16.24
CA PHE A 129 -18.70 -2.89 -15.31
C PHE A 129 -20.15 -2.75 -15.73
N THR A 130 -20.45 -1.78 -16.57
CA THR A 130 -21.82 -1.42 -16.98
C THR A 130 -22.07 -1.58 -18.48
N ASP A 131 -21.04 -1.57 -19.32
CA ASP A 131 -21.15 -1.64 -20.79
C ASP A 131 -20.78 -3.05 -21.30
N GLU A 132 -21.77 -3.74 -21.88
CA GLU A 132 -21.62 -5.10 -22.39
C GLU A 132 -20.61 -5.19 -23.56
N GLU A 133 -20.46 -4.12 -24.35
CA GLU A 133 -19.50 -4.10 -25.44
C GLU A 133 -18.07 -3.98 -24.89
N ALA A 134 -17.85 -3.12 -23.88
CA ALA A 134 -16.57 -3.02 -23.22
C ALA A 134 -16.15 -4.37 -22.60
N LEU A 135 -17.09 -5.06 -21.95
CA LEU A 135 -16.85 -6.39 -21.40
C LEU A 135 -16.50 -7.41 -22.51
N ARG A 136 -17.26 -7.41 -23.60
CA ARG A 136 -17.01 -8.29 -24.75
C ARG A 136 -15.63 -8.05 -25.36
N VAL A 137 -15.24 -6.78 -25.54
CA VAL A 137 -13.93 -6.42 -26.08
C VAL A 137 -12.82 -6.83 -25.12
N CYS A 138 -12.96 -6.58 -23.84
CA CYS A 138 -11.97 -7.00 -22.84
C CYS A 138 -11.80 -8.53 -22.80
N CYS A 139 -12.90 -9.30 -22.87
CA CYS A 139 -12.87 -10.76 -23.00
C CYS A 139 -12.11 -11.20 -24.26
N ARG A 140 -12.33 -10.53 -25.41
CA ARG A 140 -11.63 -10.82 -26.65
C ARG A 140 -10.12 -10.61 -26.56
N HIS A 141 -9.69 -9.52 -25.89
CA HIS A 141 -8.27 -9.28 -25.66
C HIS A 141 -7.66 -10.39 -24.80
N TRP A 142 -8.30 -10.77 -23.69
CA TRP A 142 -7.80 -11.87 -22.86
C TRP A 142 -7.81 -13.22 -23.56
N ALA A 143 -8.82 -13.53 -24.36
CA ALA A 143 -8.84 -14.74 -25.19
C ALA A 143 -7.67 -14.75 -26.20
N PHE A 144 -7.34 -13.59 -26.79
CA PHE A 144 -6.18 -13.45 -27.67
C PHE A 144 -4.87 -13.75 -26.91
N PHE A 145 -4.66 -13.18 -25.75
CA PHE A 145 -3.47 -13.47 -24.92
C PHE A 145 -3.41 -14.95 -24.54
N ALA A 146 -4.52 -15.52 -24.11
CA ALA A 146 -4.59 -16.93 -23.72
C ALA A 146 -4.22 -17.86 -24.90
N ARG A 147 -4.72 -17.58 -26.10
CA ARG A 147 -4.39 -18.32 -27.34
C ARG A 147 -2.93 -18.15 -27.71
N ARG A 148 -2.39 -16.91 -27.68
CA ARG A 148 -1.01 -16.61 -28.07
C ARG A 148 0.00 -17.33 -27.18
N TYR A 149 -0.25 -17.38 -25.88
CA TYR A 149 0.68 -17.97 -24.91
C TYR A 149 0.28 -19.38 -24.47
N LYS A 150 -0.66 -20.02 -25.17
CA LYS A 150 -1.04 -21.41 -24.94
C LYS A 150 0.18 -22.33 -25.06
N GLY A 151 0.33 -23.25 -24.09
CA GLY A 151 1.47 -24.17 -24.06
C GLY A 151 2.65 -23.70 -23.20
N ILE A 152 2.70 -22.42 -22.81
CA ILE A 152 3.64 -21.96 -21.78
C ILE A 152 3.04 -22.35 -20.43
N PRO A 153 3.74 -23.13 -19.59
CA PRO A 153 3.15 -23.63 -18.34
C PRO A 153 2.90 -22.51 -17.31
N SER A 154 1.90 -22.69 -16.45
CA SER A 154 1.54 -21.71 -15.41
C SER A 154 2.63 -21.44 -14.39
N LYS A 155 3.66 -22.31 -14.28
CA LYS A 155 4.88 -22.05 -13.49
C LYS A 155 5.79 -20.97 -14.10
N GLU A 156 5.66 -20.68 -15.39
CA GLU A 156 6.46 -19.67 -16.11
C GLU A 156 5.67 -18.39 -16.37
N LEU A 157 4.33 -18.51 -16.59
CA LEU A 157 3.48 -17.40 -16.98
C LEU A 157 2.12 -17.46 -16.32
N SER A 158 1.67 -16.33 -15.77
CA SER A 158 0.30 -16.14 -15.24
C SER A 158 -0.32 -14.85 -15.76
N PHE A 159 -1.64 -14.71 -15.60
CA PHE A 159 -2.38 -13.52 -15.98
C PHE A 159 -3.00 -12.85 -14.75
N ASN A 160 -2.90 -11.53 -14.69
CA ASN A 160 -3.58 -10.69 -13.72
C ASN A 160 -4.65 -9.86 -14.46
N LEU A 161 -5.91 -10.08 -14.19
CA LEU A 161 -7.03 -9.65 -15.03
C LEU A 161 -6.99 -8.17 -15.42
N PHE A 162 -7.00 -7.29 -14.44
CA PHE A 162 -6.78 -5.86 -14.62
C PHE A 162 -6.47 -5.19 -13.28
N ASN A 163 -5.88 -4.01 -13.37
CA ASN A 163 -5.32 -3.29 -12.24
C ASN A 163 -6.38 -2.61 -11.39
N GLU A 164 -6.34 -2.83 -10.07
CA GLU A 164 -6.95 -1.98 -9.04
C GLU A 164 -8.41 -1.60 -9.26
N PRO A 165 -9.36 -2.56 -9.31
CA PRO A 165 -10.77 -2.20 -9.29
C PRO A 165 -11.06 -1.31 -8.07
N GLY A 166 -11.59 -0.10 -8.35
CA GLY A 166 -11.87 0.91 -7.32
C GLY A 166 -13.14 0.62 -6.53
N GLU A 167 -13.92 1.66 -6.28
CA GLU A 167 -15.24 1.55 -5.64
C GLU A 167 -16.26 0.94 -6.61
N VAL A 168 -16.24 -0.37 -6.72
CA VAL A 168 -17.16 -1.17 -7.52
C VAL A 168 -17.89 -2.16 -6.61
N SER A 169 -19.16 -2.44 -6.92
CA SER A 169 -19.88 -3.46 -6.17
C SER A 169 -19.26 -4.84 -6.42
N GLU A 170 -19.29 -5.69 -5.41
CA GLU A 170 -18.75 -7.06 -5.53
C GLU A 170 -19.47 -7.88 -6.60
N GLU A 171 -20.76 -7.62 -6.80
CA GLU A 171 -21.57 -8.26 -7.83
C GLU A 171 -21.15 -7.86 -9.24
N ALA A 172 -20.97 -6.54 -9.50
CA ALA A 172 -20.51 -6.04 -10.80
C ALA A 172 -19.11 -6.56 -11.12
N TYR A 173 -18.21 -6.56 -10.13
CA TYR A 173 -16.87 -7.10 -10.28
C TYR A 173 -16.89 -8.61 -10.55
N ALA A 174 -17.72 -9.38 -9.85
CA ALA A 174 -17.86 -10.82 -10.05
C ALA A 174 -18.35 -11.16 -11.46
N LYS A 175 -19.31 -10.39 -12.01
CA LYS A 175 -19.77 -10.53 -13.39
C LYS A 175 -18.60 -10.39 -14.37
N VAL A 176 -17.85 -9.31 -14.27
CA VAL A 176 -16.70 -9.03 -15.14
C VAL A 176 -15.62 -10.10 -15.00
N ALA A 177 -15.15 -10.35 -13.78
CA ALA A 177 -14.07 -11.32 -13.54
C ALA A 177 -14.46 -12.73 -14.01
N THR A 178 -15.70 -13.16 -13.81
CA THR A 178 -16.18 -14.47 -14.29
C THR A 178 -16.14 -14.56 -15.81
N ALA A 179 -16.56 -13.51 -16.51
CA ALA A 179 -16.52 -13.47 -17.97
C ALA A 179 -15.09 -13.53 -18.51
N LEU A 180 -14.15 -12.74 -17.91
CA LEU A 180 -12.75 -12.73 -18.30
C LEU A 180 -12.07 -14.08 -18.04
N VAL A 181 -12.29 -14.68 -16.87
CA VAL A 181 -11.79 -16.04 -16.55
C VAL A 181 -12.33 -17.07 -17.52
N GLY A 182 -13.62 -17.00 -17.86
CA GLY A 182 -14.24 -17.85 -18.86
C GLY A 182 -13.60 -17.73 -20.23
N ALA A 183 -13.35 -16.50 -20.69
CA ALA A 183 -12.69 -16.23 -21.97
C ALA A 183 -11.24 -16.77 -22.02
N ILE A 184 -10.48 -16.60 -20.94
CA ILE A 184 -9.12 -17.15 -20.82
C ILE A 184 -9.17 -18.68 -20.85
N ARG A 185 -9.99 -19.31 -20.00
CA ARG A 185 -10.03 -20.76 -19.86
C ARG A 185 -10.64 -21.50 -21.06
N ALA A 186 -11.43 -20.83 -21.87
CA ALA A 186 -11.88 -21.37 -23.13
C ALA A 186 -10.72 -21.65 -24.11
N GLU A 187 -9.68 -20.84 -24.06
CA GLU A 187 -8.47 -21.00 -24.90
C GLU A 187 -7.37 -21.79 -24.19
N ASP A 188 -7.14 -21.50 -22.91
CA ASP A 188 -6.09 -22.11 -22.07
C ASP A 188 -6.65 -22.49 -20.69
N PRO A 189 -7.23 -23.70 -20.56
CA PRO A 189 -7.89 -24.15 -19.33
C PRO A 189 -6.97 -24.23 -18.11
N ALA A 190 -5.67 -24.42 -18.31
CA ALA A 190 -4.67 -24.61 -17.26
C ALA A 190 -4.02 -23.28 -16.80
N ARG A 191 -4.36 -22.15 -17.42
CA ARG A 191 -3.73 -20.86 -17.08
C ARG A 191 -4.03 -20.45 -15.64
N PHE A 192 -2.97 -20.18 -14.87
CA PHE A 192 -3.11 -19.56 -13.56
C PHE A 192 -3.47 -18.08 -13.70
N ILE A 193 -4.52 -17.69 -13.01
CA ILE A 193 -5.11 -16.35 -13.10
C ILE A 193 -5.12 -15.73 -11.71
N VAL A 194 -4.83 -14.44 -11.64
CA VAL A 194 -4.93 -13.62 -10.44
C VAL A 194 -5.89 -12.46 -10.74
N ALA A 195 -6.74 -12.12 -9.79
CA ALA A 195 -7.59 -10.92 -9.84
C ALA A 195 -7.15 -9.95 -8.74
N ASP A 196 -7.10 -8.66 -9.02
CA ASP A 196 -6.87 -7.69 -7.95
C ASP A 196 -8.09 -7.62 -7.03
N GLY A 197 -7.87 -7.38 -5.74
CA GLY A 197 -8.96 -7.11 -4.80
C GLY A 197 -9.65 -5.79 -5.13
N ILE A 198 -10.90 -5.64 -4.69
CA ILE A 198 -11.68 -4.41 -4.83
C ILE A 198 -11.23 -3.32 -3.85
N ALA A 199 -11.73 -2.10 -4.02
CA ALA A 199 -11.27 -0.92 -3.29
C ALA A 199 -9.75 -0.73 -3.45
N TRP A 200 -9.29 -0.72 -4.71
CA TRP A 200 -7.85 -0.62 -5.07
C TRP A 200 -6.98 -1.68 -4.39
N GLY A 201 -7.45 -2.92 -4.35
CA GLY A 201 -6.76 -4.01 -3.65
C GLY A 201 -6.82 -3.92 -2.12
N GLY A 202 -7.72 -3.11 -1.57
CA GLY A 202 -7.90 -2.94 -0.13
C GLY A 202 -8.58 -4.12 0.57
N ARG A 203 -9.38 -4.91 -0.15
CA ARG A 203 -10.06 -6.11 0.36
C ARG A 203 -10.28 -7.15 -0.76
N PRO A 204 -10.41 -8.44 -0.43
CA PRO A 204 -10.68 -9.46 -1.43
C PRO A 204 -12.11 -9.36 -1.96
N ALA A 205 -12.33 -9.86 -3.16
CA ALA A 205 -13.66 -10.14 -3.69
C ALA A 205 -14.06 -11.59 -3.35
N GLN A 206 -14.89 -11.78 -2.35
CA GLN A 206 -15.24 -13.12 -1.85
C GLN A 206 -16.05 -13.93 -2.86
N SER A 207 -16.84 -13.27 -3.69
CA SER A 207 -17.59 -13.88 -4.78
C SER A 207 -16.71 -14.61 -5.81
N LEU A 208 -15.41 -14.25 -5.90
CA LEU A 208 -14.46 -14.88 -6.80
C LEU A 208 -13.80 -16.15 -6.24
N PHE A 209 -13.94 -16.47 -4.96
CA PHE A 209 -13.28 -17.63 -4.35
C PHE A 209 -13.63 -18.96 -5.05
N LYS A 210 -14.86 -19.08 -5.51
CA LYS A 210 -15.35 -20.26 -6.26
C LYS A 210 -14.74 -20.42 -7.65
N LEU A 211 -14.06 -19.39 -8.20
CA LEU A 211 -13.46 -19.45 -9.52
C LEU A 211 -12.11 -20.19 -9.53
N GLY A 212 -11.53 -20.53 -8.39
CA GLY A 212 -10.22 -21.17 -8.30
C GLY A 212 -9.11 -20.30 -8.91
N ILE A 213 -9.11 -19.00 -8.63
CA ILE A 213 -8.09 -18.02 -9.03
C ILE A 213 -7.43 -17.42 -7.80
N GLY A 214 -6.22 -16.87 -7.97
CA GLY A 214 -5.56 -16.08 -6.94
C GLY A 214 -6.13 -14.67 -6.85
N GLN A 215 -5.81 -13.96 -5.75
CA GLN A 215 -6.11 -12.55 -5.61
C GLN A 215 -4.89 -11.75 -5.17
N ALA A 216 -4.80 -10.49 -5.64
CA ALA A 216 -3.71 -9.59 -5.28
C ALA A 216 -4.19 -8.40 -4.44
N LEU A 217 -3.48 -8.16 -3.34
CA LEU A 217 -3.64 -6.96 -2.51
C LEU A 217 -2.63 -5.88 -2.90
N ARG A 218 -2.82 -4.68 -2.35
CA ARG A 218 -1.86 -3.57 -2.45
C ARG A 218 -1.21 -3.31 -1.11
N GLY A 219 0.11 -3.14 -1.15
CA GLY A 219 0.94 -2.93 0.04
C GLY A 219 1.34 -1.46 0.26
N TYR A 220 0.41 -0.51 0.05
CA TYR A 220 0.72 0.92 0.14
C TYR A 220 0.30 1.59 1.46
N LYS A 221 -0.37 0.86 2.37
CA LYS A 221 -0.80 1.46 3.65
C LYS A 221 0.35 1.66 4.64
N PRO A 222 0.40 2.81 5.30
CA PRO A 222 -0.41 4.01 5.06
C PRO A 222 0.12 4.84 3.88
N MET A 223 -0.78 5.53 3.17
CA MET A 223 -0.43 6.37 2.02
C MET A 223 0.51 7.52 2.38
N SER A 224 0.49 8.00 3.63
CA SER A 224 1.42 8.99 4.16
C SER A 224 2.89 8.54 4.12
N ILE A 225 3.15 7.23 4.07
CA ILE A 225 4.50 6.67 3.90
C ILE A 225 4.76 6.37 2.43
N SER A 226 3.89 5.56 1.81
CA SER A 226 4.13 5.06 0.45
C SER A 226 4.10 6.15 -0.62
N HIS A 227 3.30 7.20 -0.43
CA HIS A 227 3.08 8.27 -1.41
C HIS A 227 3.36 9.68 -0.85
N TYR A 228 4.24 9.80 0.13
CA TYR A 228 4.63 11.09 0.66
C TYR A 228 5.16 12.00 -0.47
N MET A 229 4.60 13.20 -0.59
CA MET A 229 4.87 14.18 -1.66
C MET A 229 4.61 13.68 -3.09
N ALA A 230 3.81 12.63 -3.27
CA ALA A 230 3.39 12.15 -4.59
C ALA A 230 2.21 12.99 -5.12
N SER A 231 2.47 13.84 -6.11
CA SER A 231 1.51 14.83 -6.61
C SER A 231 0.24 14.23 -7.24
N TRP A 232 0.29 12.98 -7.69
CA TRP A 232 -0.84 12.32 -8.37
C TRP A 232 -1.91 11.74 -7.45
N VAL A 233 -1.65 11.64 -6.13
CA VAL A 233 -2.63 11.14 -5.13
C VAL A 233 -3.03 12.19 -4.11
N GLY A 234 -2.58 13.43 -4.28
CA GLY A 234 -2.68 14.46 -3.26
C GLY A 234 -1.56 14.33 -2.23
N THR A 235 -0.94 15.44 -1.86
CA THR A 235 0.24 15.44 -0.98
C THR A 235 -0.21 15.42 0.48
N PRO A 236 0.14 14.40 1.27
CA PRO A 236 0.06 14.52 2.73
C PRO A 236 0.96 15.69 3.18
N SER A 237 0.41 16.59 4.00
CA SER A 237 1.10 17.81 4.43
C SER A 237 2.05 17.59 5.62
N ASP A 238 1.92 16.47 6.31
CA ASP A 238 2.67 16.18 7.52
C ASP A 238 3.83 15.22 7.22
N ASP A 239 4.95 15.41 7.91
CA ASP A 239 6.12 14.53 7.79
C ASP A 239 5.72 13.07 8.05
N PRO A 240 6.16 12.12 7.23
CA PRO A 240 5.84 10.72 7.43
C PRO A 240 6.46 10.22 8.74
N LEU A 241 5.73 9.40 9.48
CA LEU A 241 6.18 8.77 10.72
C LEU A 241 5.93 7.28 10.69
N TRP A 242 6.93 6.51 11.16
CA TRP A 242 6.77 5.09 11.37
C TRP A 242 7.39 4.66 12.70
N PRO A 243 6.69 3.94 13.58
CA PRO A 243 5.28 3.50 13.46
C PRO A 243 4.27 4.64 13.28
N PRO A 244 3.02 4.33 12.85
CA PRO A 244 1.97 5.34 12.69
C PRO A 244 1.72 6.14 13.97
N PRO A 245 1.18 7.37 13.87
CA PRO A 245 0.85 8.19 15.01
C PRO A 245 -0.03 7.46 16.04
N CYS A 246 0.26 7.67 17.32
CA CYS A 246 -0.51 7.12 18.42
C CYS A 246 -1.71 8.02 18.74
N ALA A 247 -2.88 7.43 18.94
CA ALA A 247 -4.07 8.18 19.32
C ALA A 247 -3.93 8.73 20.74
N VAL A 248 -4.04 10.06 20.89
CA VAL A 248 -4.04 10.79 22.17
C VAL A 248 -5.20 11.78 22.22
N SER A 249 -5.67 12.10 23.43
CA SER A 249 -6.62 13.18 23.64
C SER A 249 -5.91 14.53 23.55
N PRO A 250 -6.56 15.59 23.09
CA PRO A 250 -6.07 16.94 23.30
C PRO A 250 -5.79 17.20 24.78
N LEU A 251 -4.81 18.05 25.05
CA LEU A 251 -4.52 18.50 26.40
C LEU A 251 -5.48 19.63 26.76
N TYR A 252 -6.39 19.38 27.67
CA TYR A 252 -7.38 20.37 28.12
C TYR A 252 -6.88 21.16 29.29
N GLY A 253 -7.25 22.45 29.36
CA GLY A 253 -6.95 23.34 30.49
C GLY A 253 -7.59 22.87 31.81
N ALA A 254 -7.04 23.31 32.92
CA ALA A 254 -7.41 22.88 34.29
C ALA A 254 -8.92 22.97 34.63
N GLY A 255 -9.65 23.88 33.99
CA GLY A 255 -11.10 24.04 34.16
C GLY A 255 -11.97 23.06 33.40
N LYS A 256 -11.41 22.10 32.64
CA LYS A 256 -12.12 21.20 31.74
C LYS A 256 -12.24 19.75 32.27
N ALA A 257 -12.42 19.57 33.58
CA ALA A 257 -12.65 18.23 34.14
C ALA A 257 -13.86 17.53 33.49
N PRO A 258 -13.82 16.19 33.26
CA PRO A 258 -12.76 15.25 33.65
C PRO A 258 -11.64 15.09 32.59
N TRP A 259 -11.64 15.91 31.52
CA TRP A 259 -10.77 15.75 30.38
C TRP A 259 -9.35 16.29 30.53
N ASN A 260 -9.10 17.10 31.58
CA ASN A 260 -7.82 17.74 31.87
C ASN A 260 -6.75 16.79 32.45
N VAL A 261 -6.71 15.56 31.91
CA VAL A 261 -5.71 14.55 32.27
C VAL A 261 -4.44 14.76 31.46
N PRO A 262 -3.25 14.92 32.13
CA PRO A 262 -2.00 15.09 31.42
C PRO A 262 -1.61 13.84 30.62
N LEU A 263 -0.86 14.04 29.52
CA LEU A 263 -0.11 12.94 28.91
C LEU A 263 1.10 12.61 29.79
N VAL A 264 1.18 11.37 30.25
CA VAL A 264 2.29 10.89 31.09
C VAL A 264 3.31 10.17 30.22
N ILE A 265 4.59 10.45 30.43
CA ILE A 265 5.69 9.77 29.75
C ILE A 265 6.64 9.20 30.82
N GLU A 266 6.95 7.90 30.72
CA GLU A 266 7.75 7.17 31.69
C GLU A 266 9.02 6.59 31.07
N GLY A 267 10.07 6.46 31.87
CA GLY A 267 11.29 5.73 31.52
C GLY A 267 12.28 6.51 30.64
N LEU A 268 12.08 7.82 30.46
CA LEU A 268 13.04 8.66 29.74
C LEU A 268 14.30 8.88 30.58
N PRO A 269 15.51 8.69 30.01
CA PRO A 269 16.74 9.13 30.67
C PRO A 269 16.89 10.66 30.62
N ALA A 270 18.01 11.18 31.14
CA ALA A 270 18.33 12.60 30.99
C ALA A 270 18.55 12.97 29.50
N GLY A 271 18.04 14.10 29.07
CA GLY A 271 18.10 14.55 27.68
C GLY A 271 17.14 15.70 27.42
N THR A 272 16.87 15.95 26.15
CA THR A 272 15.98 17.02 25.70
C THR A 272 14.69 16.44 25.15
N LEU A 273 13.56 16.86 25.72
CA LEU A 273 12.21 16.57 25.20
C LEU A 273 11.76 17.73 24.32
N THR A 274 11.45 17.45 23.07
CA THR A 274 10.87 18.41 22.12
C THR A 274 9.47 17.98 21.77
N LEU A 275 8.48 18.83 22.01
CA LEU A 275 7.06 18.60 21.75
C LEU A 275 6.59 19.56 20.65
N ARG A 276 5.98 19.03 19.62
CA ARG A 276 5.27 19.81 18.60
C ARG A 276 3.78 19.84 18.95
N PRO A 277 3.22 20.99 19.38
CA PRO A 277 1.80 21.15 19.44
C PRO A 277 1.18 20.99 18.04
N GLY A 278 -0.07 20.54 17.99
CA GLY A 278 -0.90 20.56 16.78
C GLY A 278 -1.72 21.85 16.70
N VAL A 279 -3.03 21.69 16.68
CA VAL A 279 -3.96 22.83 16.77
C VAL A 279 -4.04 23.30 18.22
N VAL A 280 -4.04 24.62 18.40
CA VAL A 280 -4.18 25.27 19.71
C VAL A 280 -5.43 26.16 19.68
N SER A 281 -6.25 26.08 20.73
CA SER A 281 -7.46 26.84 20.89
C SER A 281 -7.35 27.88 22.00
N GLY A 282 -7.53 29.13 21.64
CA GLY A 282 -7.36 30.25 22.57
C GLY A 282 -5.93 30.35 23.13
N LYS A 283 -5.73 31.28 24.08
CA LYS A 283 -4.44 31.36 24.78
C LYS A 283 -4.33 30.20 25.78
N VAL A 284 -3.24 29.39 25.68
CA VAL A 284 -2.97 28.29 26.60
C VAL A 284 -1.60 28.44 27.27
N ARG A 285 -1.50 27.95 28.51
CA ARG A 285 -0.22 27.76 29.19
C ARG A 285 0.14 26.28 29.15
N PHE A 286 1.07 25.95 28.24
CA PHE A 286 1.61 24.62 28.07
C PHE A 286 2.67 24.35 29.15
N ARG A 287 2.63 23.18 29.77
CA ARG A 287 3.51 22.83 30.89
C ARG A 287 4.05 21.42 30.76
N VAL A 288 5.35 21.27 31.06
CA VAL A 288 6.01 19.97 31.24
C VAL A 288 6.54 19.89 32.66
N GLU A 289 6.15 18.84 33.38
CA GLU A 289 6.60 18.57 34.77
C GLU A 289 7.40 17.27 34.80
N ALA A 290 8.52 17.27 35.57
CA ALA A 290 9.30 16.07 35.86
C ALA A 290 9.13 15.76 37.35
N ASP A 291 8.56 14.60 37.70
CA ASP A 291 8.25 14.17 39.06
C ASP A 291 7.52 15.25 39.88
N GLY A 292 6.57 15.93 39.23
CA GLY A 292 5.73 16.98 39.87
C GLY A 292 6.39 18.37 39.95
N ARG A 293 7.60 18.55 39.40
CA ARG A 293 8.27 19.86 39.32
C ARG A 293 8.22 20.39 37.92
N SER A 294 7.80 21.62 37.70
CA SER A 294 7.80 22.26 36.38
C SER A 294 9.22 22.39 35.85
N VAL A 295 9.48 21.85 34.67
CA VAL A 295 10.76 21.97 33.94
C VAL A 295 10.61 22.85 32.69
N CYS A 296 9.38 23.07 32.25
CA CYS A 296 9.09 24.00 31.15
C CYS A 296 7.65 24.54 31.28
N GLU A 297 7.50 25.86 31.12
CA GLU A 297 6.20 26.51 30.92
C GLU A 297 6.32 27.46 29.70
N GLN A 298 5.35 27.39 28.79
CA GLN A 298 5.30 28.28 27.65
C GLN A 298 3.86 28.72 27.36
N GLU A 299 3.66 30.03 27.17
CA GLU A 299 2.39 30.53 26.68
C GLU A 299 2.34 30.40 25.15
N LEU A 300 1.24 29.86 24.64
CA LEU A 300 0.92 29.73 23.23
C LEU A 300 -0.35 30.53 22.95
N THR A 301 -0.25 31.51 22.07
CA THR A 301 -1.40 32.36 21.71
C THR A 301 -1.58 32.28 20.19
N PRO A 302 -2.61 31.58 19.68
CA PRO A 302 -2.88 31.43 18.26
C PRO A 302 -2.89 32.75 17.49
N GLY A 303 -2.10 32.81 16.42
CA GLY A 303 -2.00 34.00 15.54
C GLY A 303 -1.14 35.14 16.08
N GLN A 304 -0.50 35.02 17.25
CA GLN A 304 0.44 36.01 17.76
C GLN A 304 1.91 35.61 17.47
N GLY A 305 2.61 36.42 16.74
CA GLY A 305 4.01 36.17 16.34
C GLY A 305 4.15 35.14 15.21
N PRO A 306 5.39 34.73 14.88
CA PRO A 306 5.67 33.72 13.88
C PRO A 306 5.31 32.30 14.39
N GLY A 307 5.22 31.34 13.46
CA GLY A 307 5.01 29.94 13.81
C GLY A 307 3.57 29.48 13.92
N TRP A 308 2.67 30.19 13.24
CA TRP A 308 1.27 29.82 13.13
C TRP A 308 0.80 29.72 11.68
N THR A 309 -0.12 28.78 11.43
CA THR A 309 -0.83 28.64 10.16
C THR A 309 -2.29 28.29 10.43
N ASN A 310 -3.15 28.44 9.42
CA ASN A 310 -4.58 28.17 9.52
C ASN A 310 -5.24 28.93 10.68
N VAL A 311 -4.92 30.21 10.84
CA VAL A 311 -5.47 31.04 11.89
C VAL A 311 -6.94 31.36 11.60
N VAL A 312 -7.86 30.90 12.45
CA VAL A 312 -9.30 31.07 12.29
C VAL A 312 -9.90 31.59 13.59
N TYR A 313 -10.63 32.71 13.52
CA TYR A 313 -11.45 33.19 14.62
C TYR A 313 -12.81 32.49 14.61
N LYS A 314 -13.17 31.84 15.71
CA LYS A 314 -14.44 31.14 15.93
C LYS A 314 -15.39 32.09 16.70
N SER A 315 -16.25 32.80 15.99
CA SER A 315 -17.13 33.84 16.58
C SER A 315 -18.10 33.28 17.62
N GLU A 316 -18.59 32.06 17.45
CA GLU A 316 -19.52 31.38 18.35
C GLU A 316 -18.93 31.15 19.74
N TRP A 317 -17.62 30.96 19.84
CA TRP A 317 -16.89 30.73 21.10
C TRP A 317 -15.98 31.90 21.49
N LYS A 318 -15.90 32.92 20.63
CA LYS A 318 -15.01 34.10 20.79
C LYS A 318 -13.54 33.72 21.01
N ILE A 319 -13.05 32.71 20.31
CA ILE A 319 -11.68 32.23 20.40
C ILE A 319 -11.00 32.18 19.02
N THR A 320 -9.69 32.33 19.02
CA THR A 320 -8.85 32.05 17.87
C THR A 320 -8.27 30.66 17.97
N VAL A 321 -8.32 29.91 16.88
CA VAL A 321 -7.76 28.57 16.73
C VAL A 321 -6.72 28.61 15.62
N ALA A 322 -5.55 28.00 15.81
CA ALA A 322 -4.51 27.93 14.79
C ALA A 322 -3.62 26.69 14.97
N LYS A 323 -3.01 26.24 13.87
CA LYS A 323 -1.98 25.18 13.92
C LYS A 323 -0.64 25.79 14.31
N CYS A 324 -0.01 25.24 15.34
CA CYS A 324 1.32 25.63 15.82
C CYS A 324 2.40 24.94 15.00
N LEU A 325 3.38 25.72 14.54
CA LEU A 325 4.56 25.21 13.81
C LEU A 325 5.84 25.27 14.67
N SER A 326 5.75 25.83 15.89
CA SER A 326 6.89 25.97 16.80
C SER A 326 6.91 24.82 17.81
N ASP A 327 8.13 24.40 18.19
CA ASP A 327 8.33 23.38 19.19
C ASP A 327 8.38 23.98 20.60
N VAL A 328 7.94 23.20 21.59
CA VAL A 328 8.14 23.41 23.02
C VAL A 328 9.24 22.47 23.49
N THR A 329 10.33 23.00 24.02
CA THR A 329 11.48 22.20 24.43
C THR A 329 11.68 22.24 25.93
N ALA A 330 11.94 21.06 26.53
CA ALA A 330 12.20 20.90 27.96
C ALA A 330 13.46 20.07 28.18
N GLU A 331 14.39 20.59 29.00
CA GLU A 331 15.54 19.81 29.47
C GLU A 331 15.13 18.93 30.66
N LEU A 332 15.42 17.62 30.50
CA LEU A 332 15.04 16.62 31.53
C LEU A 332 16.18 16.39 32.49
N PRO A 333 15.92 16.53 33.80
CA PRO A 333 16.91 16.24 34.81
C PRO A 333 17.25 14.74 34.89
N GLN A 334 18.45 14.45 35.33
CA GLN A 334 18.87 13.07 35.55
C GLN A 334 18.02 12.42 36.67
N GLY A 335 17.53 11.20 36.43
CA GLY A 335 16.76 10.43 37.41
C GLY A 335 15.28 10.74 37.46
N ALA A 336 14.76 11.58 36.55
CA ALA A 336 13.32 11.78 36.40
C ALA A 336 12.64 10.47 36.01
N LYS A 337 11.64 10.06 36.79
CA LYS A 337 10.91 8.80 36.54
C LYS A 337 9.67 8.98 35.66
N ARG A 338 9.03 10.14 35.80
CA ARG A 338 7.72 10.43 35.22
C ARG A 338 7.64 11.87 34.75
N LEU A 339 7.27 12.05 33.50
CA LEU A 339 6.92 13.37 32.96
C LEU A 339 5.41 13.49 32.81
N ALA A 340 4.90 14.69 33.01
CA ALA A 340 3.51 15.04 32.74
C ALA A 340 3.46 16.25 31.84
N VAL A 341 2.82 16.08 30.66
CA VAL A 341 2.60 17.14 29.69
C VAL A 341 1.15 17.59 29.77
N SER A 342 0.90 18.86 30.00
CA SER A 342 -0.44 19.40 30.27
C SER A 342 -0.64 20.82 29.73
N VAL A 343 -1.89 21.25 29.67
CA VAL A 343 -2.30 22.65 29.57
C VAL A 343 -2.70 23.11 30.99
N ALA A 344 -1.81 23.85 31.61
CA ALA A 344 -2.02 24.33 33.00
C ALA A 344 -3.08 25.42 33.13
N ALA A 345 -3.35 26.18 32.06
CA ALA A 345 -4.39 27.19 31.99
C ALA A 345 -4.79 27.44 30.53
N GLY A 346 -6.03 27.87 30.31
CA GLY A 346 -6.57 28.19 29.00
C GLY A 346 -7.54 27.12 28.47
N ASP A 347 -7.71 27.01 27.16
CA ASP A 347 -8.71 26.11 26.57
C ASP A 347 -8.15 24.71 26.32
N TRP A 348 -7.54 24.45 25.16
CA TRP A 348 -6.91 23.15 24.85
C TRP A 348 -5.82 23.28 23.78
N ALA A 349 -4.94 22.28 23.75
CA ALA A 349 -3.93 22.13 22.72
C ALA A 349 -3.80 20.66 22.30
N GLU A 350 -3.67 20.42 21.00
CA GLU A 350 -3.27 19.12 20.46
C GLU A 350 -1.75 18.94 20.60
N LEU A 351 -1.33 17.67 20.57
CA LEU A 351 0.07 17.28 20.34
C LEU A 351 0.15 16.58 19.01
N SER A 352 1.11 16.94 18.17
CA SER A 352 1.31 16.25 16.87
C SER A 352 2.54 15.35 16.88
N LYS A 353 3.60 15.73 17.61
CA LYS A 353 4.85 14.97 17.66
C LYS A 353 5.59 15.16 18.97
N LEU A 354 6.26 14.11 19.42
CA LEU A 354 7.24 14.09 20.48
C LEU A 354 8.58 13.62 19.90
N THR A 355 9.65 14.34 20.19
CA THR A 355 11.03 13.90 19.95
C THR A 355 11.77 13.92 21.27
N PHE A 356 12.41 12.83 21.61
CA PHE A 356 13.31 12.75 22.74
C PHE A 356 14.74 12.54 22.24
N THR A 357 15.66 13.41 22.63
CA THR A 357 17.10 13.32 22.29
C THR A 357 17.90 13.08 23.56
N GLY A 358 18.58 11.94 23.61
CA GLY A 358 19.49 11.61 24.70
C GLY A 358 20.75 12.46 24.68
N ARG A 359 21.51 12.44 25.79
CA ARG A 359 22.79 13.18 25.91
C ARG A 359 23.85 12.71 24.91
N ASP A 360 23.73 11.50 24.40
CA ASP A 360 24.59 10.91 23.37
C ASP A 360 24.19 11.29 21.94
N GLY A 361 23.16 12.14 21.78
CA GLY A 361 22.64 12.59 20.49
C GLY A 361 21.68 11.58 19.81
N GLN A 362 21.43 10.41 20.36
CA GLN A 362 20.42 9.51 19.84
C GLN A 362 19.02 10.11 20.01
N ALA A 363 18.18 9.96 19.00
CA ALA A 363 16.82 10.48 19.01
C ALA A 363 15.77 9.37 18.86
N ALA A 364 14.66 9.54 19.51
CA ALA A 364 13.47 8.71 19.39
C ALA A 364 12.25 9.61 19.14
N VAL A 365 11.40 9.23 18.18
CA VAL A 365 10.25 10.02 17.75
C VAL A 365 8.97 9.25 17.94
N MET A 366 7.89 9.95 18.36
CA MET A 366 6.53 9.43 18.40
C MET A 366 5.58 10.48 17.84
N GLY A 367 4.76 10.09 16.86
CA GLY A 367 3.67 10.91 16.34
C GLY A 367 2.39 10.73 17.14
N PHE A 368 1.54 11.73 17.12
CA PHE A 368 0.25 11.72 17.78
C PHE A 368 -0.88 12.03 16.81
N GLU A 369 -1.97 11.26 16.90
CA GLU A 369 -3.23 11.50 16.23
C GLU A 369 -4.29 11.84 17.28
N GLN A 370 -5.16 12.82 16.98
CA GLN A 370 -6.11 13.31 17.97
C GLN A 370 -7.32 12.38 18.10
N SER A 371 -7.67 12.06 19.35
CA SER A 371 -8.84 11.24 19.70
C SER A 371 -9.68 11.98 20.75
N TRP A 372 -10.68 12.72 20.28
CA TRP A 372 -11.58 13.51 21.12
C TRP A 372 -12.45 12.65 22.03
N GLY A 373 -12.84 13.22 23.19
CA GLY A 373 -13.74 12.56 24.14
C GLY A 373 -13.11 11.41 24.93
N LYS A 374 -11.77 11.35 25.01
CA LYS A 374 -11.02 10.36 25.81
C LYS A 374 -10.07 11.07 26.78
N THR A 375 -9.51 10.32 27.72
CA THR A 375 -8.42 10.77 28.59
C THR A 375 -7.09 10.19 28.11
N ASN A 376 -6.00 10.89 28.40
CA ASN A 376 -4.66 10.40 28.08
C ASN A 376 -4.24 9.26 29.03
N GLY A 377 -3.58 8.24 28.48
CA GLY A 377 -2.87 7.21 29.23
C GLY A 377 -1.38 7.49 29.32
N ALA A 378 -0.63 6.58 29.95
CA ALA A 378 0.82 6.66 30.01
C ALA A 378 1.48 6.15 28.71
N VAL A 379 2.58 6.78 28.33
CA VAL A 379 3.50 6.36 27.29
C VAL A 379 4.82 5.97 27.95
N ARG A 380 5.35 4.80 27.61
CA ARG A 380 6.63 4.32 28.11
C ARG A 380 7.69 4.42 27.01
N PHE A 381 8.85 4.96 27.36
CA PHE A 381 10.04 4.87 26.53
C PHE A 381 10.68 3.49 26.66
N CYS A 382 10.92 2.82 25.54
CA CYS A 382 11.45 1.46 25.48
C CYS A 382 12.95 1.40 25.13
N GLY A 383 13.53 2.54 24.78
CA GLY A 383 14.94 2.69 24.42
C GLY A 383 15.17 3.21 23.00
N PHE A 384 16.35 3.77 22.77
CA PHE A 384 16.79 4.13 21.43
C PHE A 384 17.01 2.86 20.61
N GLY A 385 16.58 2.88 19.36
CA GLY A 385 16.64 1.72 18.46
C GLY A 385 15.65 0.60 18.77
N ALA A 386 14.87 0.68 19.88
CA ALA A 386 13.75 -0.23 20.12
C ALA A 386 12.65 -0.01 19.06
N LYS A 387 11.93 -1.09 18.73
CA LYS A 387 10.83 -1.06 17.77
C LYS A 387 9.53 -1.56 18.43
N PRO A 388 8.64 -0.66 18.87
CA PRO A 388 8.73 0.81 18.85
C PRO A 388 9.59 1.39 19.99
N SER A 389 10.17 2.60 19.77
CA SER A 389 10.90 3.32 20.82
C SER A 389 10.00 3.86 21.94
N PHE A 390 8.71 4.05 21.66
CA PHE A 390 7.68 4.43 22.63
C PHE A 390 6.49 3.50 22.54
N GLN A 391 5.96 3.10 23.69
CA GLN A 391 4.79 2.23 23.80
C GLN A 391 3.74 2.87 24.71
N LYS A 392 2.48 2.93 24.28
CA LYS A 392 1.36 3.33 25.12
C LYS A 392 0.87 2.10 25.90
N ALA A 393 0.50 2.28 27.16
CA ALA A 393 0.07 1.19 28.05
C ALA A 393 -1.20 0.46 27.55
N GLU A 394 -2.07 1.16 26.83
CA GLU A 394 -3.28 0.59 26.23
C GLU A 394 -3.38 0.98 24.75
N GLY A 395 -3.41 -0.03 23.87
CA GLY A 395 -3.81 0.13 22.47
C GLY A 395 -2.83 0.83 21.55
N ALA A 396 -1.54 0.97 21.92
CA ALA A 396 -0.53 1.40 20.97
C ALA A 396 -0.32 0.30 19.92
N LEU A 397 -0.69 0.58 18.70
CA LEU A 397 -0.32 -0.25 17.59
C LEU A 397 1.14 0.05 17.25
N ASP A 398 2.03 -0.93 17.43
CA ASP A 398 3.32 -0.92 16.76
C ASP A 398 3.08 -1.00 15.24
N GLY A 399 4.12 -0.82 14.43
CA GLY A 399 3.97 -0.84 12.98
C GLY A 399 3.35 -2.14 12.45
N LYS A 400 3.76 -3.29 12.99
CA LYS A 400 3.20 -4.60 12.60
C LYS A 400 1.75 -4.76 13.02
N ALA A 401 1.39 -4.35 14.25
CA ALA A 401 0.01 -4.41 14.71
C ALA A 401 -0.92 -3.53 13.87
N TYR A 402 -0.46 -2.33 13.50
CA TYR A 402 -1.17 -1.48 12.54
C TYR A 402 -1.39 -2.20 11.20
N LEU A 403 -0.34 -2.76 10.60
CA LEU A 403 -0.43 -3.43 9.30
C LEU A 403 -1.29 -4.70 9.37
N ARG A 404 -1.19 -5.49 10.46
CA ARG A 404 -2.07 -6.65 10.67
C ARG A 404 -3.55 -6.24 10.68
N LYS A 405 -3.87 -5.13 11.34
CA LYS A 405 -5.25 -4.65 11.43
C LYS A 405 -5.71 -3.97 10.14
N GLU A 406 -4.96 -2.99 9.65
CA GLU A 406 -5.43 -2.07 8.61
C GLU A 406 -5.13 -2.56 7.17
N ALA A 407 -4.05 -3.33 6.97
CA ALA A 407 -3.66 -3.83 5.67
C ALA A 407 -4.08 -5.29 5.44
N LEU A 408 -3.82 -6.18 6.42
CA LEU A 408 -4.09 -7.61 6.28
C LEU A 408 -5.45 -8.04 6.87
N GLY A 409 -5.97 -7.32 7.87
CA GLY A 409 -7.27 -7.64 8.48
C GLY A 409 -8.42 -7.74 7.49
N PRO A 410 -8.60 -6.80 6.56
CA PRO A 410 -9.62 -6.91 5.51
C PRO A 410 -9.47 -8.14 4.61
N TRP A 411 -8.27 -8.71 4.53
CA TRP A 411 -7.96 -9.90 3.70
C TRP A 411 -8.12 -11.22 4.43
N GLN A 412 -8.45 -11.21 5.73
CA GLN A 412 -8.64 -12.43 6.52
C GLN A 412 -9.61 -13.44 5.88
N PRO A 413 -10.76 -13.04 5.26
CA PRO A 413 -11.64 -13.99 4.58
C PRO A 413 -10.94 -14.77 3.45
N ALA A 414 -10.02 -14.16 2.70
CA ALA A 414 -9.27 -14.84 1.65
C ALA A 414 -8.26 -15.84 2.23
N PHE A 415 -7.60 -15.48 3.33
CA PHE A 415 -6.69 -16.38 4.03
C PHE A 415 -7.41 -17.59 4.62
N ASP A 416 -8.57 -17.38 5.27
CA ASP A 416 -9.37 -18.44 5.86
C ASP A 416 -9.93 -19.41 4.80
N ALA A 417 -10.26 -18.88 3.61
CA ALA A 417 -10.70 -19.69 2.47
C ALA A 417 -9.53 -20.36 1.70
N GLY A 418 -8.28 -20.15 2.13
CA GLY A 418 -7.10 -20.71 1.46
C GLY A 418 -6.88 -20.18 0.04
N VAL A 419 -7.37 -18.98 -0.29
CA VAL A 419 -7.15 -18.36 -1.60
C VAL A 419 -5.68 -17.97 -1.74
N PHE A 420 -5.07 -18.32 -2.88
CA PHE A 420 -3.72 -17.81 -3.18
C PHE A 420 -3.74 -16.29 -3.18
N THR A 421 -2.88 -15.69 -2.36
CA THR A 421 -2.84 -14.23 -2.18
C THR A 421 -1.42 -13.73 -2.36
N MET A 422 -1.26 -12.62 -3.08
CA MET A 422 0.02 -11.92 -3.27
C MET A 422 -0.15 -10.42 -3.16
N VAL A 423 0.95 -9.71 -2.91
CA VAL A 423 1.03 -8.25 -3.02
C VAL A 423 1.42 -7.90 -4.43
N GLY A 424 0.47 -7.42 -5.25
CA GLY A 424 0.72 -7.09 -6.66
C GLY A 424 1.56 -5.83 -6.84
N GLU A 425 1.42 -4.89 -5.90
CA GLU A 425 2.19 -3.64 -5.88
C GLU A 425 2.41 -3.14 -4.46
N PHE A 426 3.60 -2.64 -4.17
CA PHE A 426 3.97 -1.90 -2.96
C PHE A 426 5.24 -1.08 -3.21
N GLY A 427 5.60 -0.24 -2.27
CA GLY A 427 6.81 0.58 -2.31
C GLY A 427 6.57 1.96 -1.73
N ALA A 428 7.62 2.75 -1.62
CA ALA A 428 7.54 4.12 -1.15
C ALA A 428 8.24 5.07 -2.11
N PHE A 429 7.54 6.16 -2.45
CA PHE A 429 8.06 7.20 -3.33
C PHE A 429 9.36 7.79 -2.78
N ASN A 430 10.28 8.17 -3.65
CA ASN A 430 11.63 8.55 -3.29
C ASN A 430 11.76 9.83 -2.45
N HIS A 431 10.67 10.54 -2.18
CA HIS A 431 10.64 11.66 -1.24
C HIS A 431 10.42 11.23 0.21
N THR A 432 9.92 10.01 0.45
CA THR A 432 9.79 9.49 1.82
C THR A 432 11.17 9.24 2.39
N PRO A 433 11.50 9.75 3.60
CA PRO A 433 12.82 9.55 4.20
C PRO A 433 13.21 8.07 4.28
N HIS A 434 14.40 7.73 3.80
CA HIS A 434 14.86 6.35 3.63
C HIS A 434 14.83 5.50 4.91
N PRO A 435 15.23 6.00 6.11
CA PRO A 435 15.11 5.23 7.34
C PRO A 435 13.66 4.82 7.67
N ILE A 436 12.69 5.69 7.33
CA ILE A 436 11.25 5.39 7.52
C ILE A 436 10.81 4.33 6.52
N VAL A 437 11.26 4.43 5.28
CA VAL A 437 10.98 3.42 4.24
C VAL A 437 11.49 2.05 4.69
N LEU A 438 12.73 1.96 5.15
CA LEU A 438 13.32 0.69 5.60
C LEU A 438 12.55 0.07 6.78
N ALA A 439 12.20 0.87 7.79
CA ALA A 439 11.44 0.39 8.93
C ALA A 439 10.02 -0.10 8.54
N TRP A 440 9.35 0.64 7.67
CA TRP A 440 8.04 0.27 7.13
C TRP A 440 8.10 -0.97 6.23
N LEU A 441 9.12 -1.09 5.37
CA LEU A 441 9.35 -2.28 4.53
C LEU A 441 9.61 -3.51 5.39
N GLU A 442 10.45 -3.41 6.44
CA GLU A 442 10.74 -4.52 7.33
C GLU A 442 9.49 -5.10 7.96
N ASP A 443 8.60 -4.24 8.44
CA ASP A 443 7.33 -4.67 9.05
C ASP A 443 6.41 -5.34 8.03
N ASN A 444 6.22 -4.75 6.84
CA ASN A 444 5.42 -5.33 5.77
C ASN A 444 5.97 -6.69 5.31
N LEU A 445 7.24 -6.71 4.90
CA LEU A 445 7.88 -7.90 4.34
C LEU A 445 7.92 -9.07 5.33
N SER A 446 8.14 -8.76 6.63
CA SER A 446 8.12 -9.80 7.67
C SER A 446 6.73 -10.42 7.83
N LEU A 447 5.66 -9.60 7.81
CA LEU A 447 4.27 -10.06 7.90
C LEU A 447 3.87 -10.89 6.67
N TRP A 448 4.31 -10.50 5.48
CA TRP A 448 4.06 -11.27 4.26
C TRP A 448 4.81 -12.59 4.27
N LYS A 449 6.06 -12.61 4.77
CA LYS A 449 6.82 -13.85 4.95
C LYS A 449 6.14 -14.81 5.93
N GLU A 450 5.67 -14.31 7.08
CA GLU A 450 4.92 -15.09 8.09
C GLU A 450 3.70 -15.81 7.49
N ARG A 451 3.08 -15.22 6.46
CA ARG A 451 1.88 -15.74 5.78
C ARG A 451 2.15 -16.40 4.42
N ASN A 452 3.40 -16.57 4.04
CA ASN A 452 3.82 -17.06 2.72
C ASN A 452 3.25 -16.25 1.54
N ILE A 453 3.05 -14.94 1.72
CA ILE A 453 2.54 -14.02 0.70
C ILE A 453 3.72 -13.54 -0.17
N GLY A 454 3.63 -13.76 -1.49
CA GLY A 454 4.56 -13.21 -2.48
C GLY A 454 4.32 -11.73 -2.74
N TRP A 455 5.25 -11.05 -3.40
CA TRP A 455 5.16 -9.62 -3.63
C TRP A 455 5.91 -9.13 -4.87
N ALA A 456 5.47 -7.99 -5.41
CA ALA A 456 6.13 -7.26 -6.49
C ALA A 456 6.30 -5.78 -6.12
N LEU A 457 7.54 -5.33 -5.96
CA LEU A 457 7.86 -3.92 -5.70
C LEU A 457 7.47 -3.05 -6.91
N TRP A 458 6.93 -1.89 -6.66
CA TRP A 458 6.66 -0.87 -7.66
C TRP A 458 7.74 0.21 -7.58
N ASN A 459 8.82 0.18 -8.38
CA ASN A 459 9.18 -0.63 -9.52
C ASN A 459 10.59 -1.26 -9.33
N PHE A 460 11.27 -1.76 -10.40
CA PHE A 460 12.66 -2.24 -10.32
C PHE A 460 13.64 -1.08 -10.41
N LYS A 461 13.59 -0.30 -11.50
CA LYS A 461 14.36 0.93 -11.73
C LYS A 461 13.43 2.14 -11.63
N GLY A 462 13.83 3.19 -10.91
CA GLY A 462 13.08 4.45 -10.78
C GLY A 462 12.57 4.74 -9.36
N ALA A 463 11.66 5.69 -9.22
CA ALA A 463 11.35 6.39 -7.96
C ALA A 463 10.93 5.53 -6.76
N PHE A 464 10.45 4.32 -6.97
CA PHE A 464 10.14 3.34 -5.92
C PHE A 464 11.13 2.17 -5.89
N GLY A 465 12.05 2.13 -6.86
CA GLY A 465 12.89 0.99 -7.14
C GLY A 465 14.11 0.85 -6.24
N VAL A 466 14.72 -0.31 -6.35
CA VAL A 466 15.99 -0.63 -5.72
C VAL A 466 17.18 -0.12 -6.53
N LEU A 467 16.99 0.10 -7.84
CA LEU A 467 17.96 0.71 -8.75
C LEU A 467 17.46 2.08 -9.22
N ASP A 468 18.39 3.02 -9.34
CA ASP A 468 18.19 4.36 -9.93
C ASP A 468 17.01 5.13 -9.32
N SER A 469 16.74 4.94 -8.03
CA SER A 469 15.57 5.51 -7.36
C SER A 469 15.59 7.04 -7.26
N GLY A 470 16.74 7.67 -7.41
CA GLY A 470 16.89 9.13 -7.31
C GLY A 470 16.68 9.68 -5.88
N ARG A 471 16.73 8.85 -4.84
CA ARG A 471 16.68 9.28 -3.44
C ARG A 471 17.90 10.14 -3.14
N LYS A 472 17.71 11.19 -2.34
CA LYS A 472 18.78 12.12 -1.96
C LYS A 472 19.46 11.74 -0.63
N ASP A 473 18.87 10.84 0.11
CA ASP A 473 19.27 10.40 1.46
C ASP A 473 19.79 8.95 1.47
N VAL A 474 20.24 8.44 0.31
CA VAL A 474 20.86 7.13 0.12
C VAL A 474 22.26 7.27 -0.43
N VAL A 475 23.19 6.53 0.14
CA VAL A 475 24.52 6.30 -0.44
C VAL A 475 24.41 5.11 -1.39
N TYR A 476 24.52 5.37 -2.68
CA TYR A 476 24.43 4.35 -3.71
C TYR A 476 25.75 3.63 -3.95
N GLU A 477 25.65 2.37 -4.33
CA GLU A 477 26.73 1.58 -4.90
C GLU A 477 26.57 1.46 -6.42
N ASP A 478 27.69 1.34 -7.14
CA ASP A 478 27.62 0.95 -8.56
C ASP A 478 27.30 -0.53 -8.68
N PHE A 479 26.31 -0.83 -9.49
CA PHE A 479 25.90 -2.19 -9.84
C PHE A 479 25.59 -2.26 -11.32
N HIS A 480 26.55 -2.75 -12.11
CA HIS A 480 26.46 -2.79 -13.58
C HIS A 480 26.15 -1.41 -14.22
N GLY A 481 26.68 -0.32 -13.65
CA GLY A 481 26.43 1.03 -14.11
C GLY A 481 25.14 1.68 -13.57
N HIS A 482 24.36 0.96 -12.75
CA HIS A 482 23.19 1.47 -12.06
C HIS A 482 23.48 1.86 -10.61
N LYS A 483 22.72 2.82 -10.10
CA LYS A 483 22.78 3.27 -8.70
C LYS A 483 21.95 2.34 -7.80
N LEU A 484 22.62 1.43 -7.10
CA LEU A 484 21.98 0.44 -6.23
C LEU A 484 21.79 0.98 -4.81
N ASP A 485 20.58 0.90 -4.28
CA ASP A 485 20.27 1.03 -2.86
C ASP A 485 20.53 -0.31 -2.15
N ARG A 486 21.73 -0.46 -1.59
CA ARG A 486 22.17 -1.72 -0.93
C ARG A 486 21.29 -2.05 0.29
N GLN A 487 20.94 -1.07 1.10
CA GLN A 487 20.17 -1.31 2.31
C GLN A 487 18.76 -1.81 1.98
N MET A 488 18.13 -1.21 0.99
CA MET A 488 16.82 -1.67 0.50
C MET A 488 16.91 -3.07 -0.11
N LEU A 489 17.94 -3.34 -0.92
CA LEU A 489 18.16 -4.67 -1.50
C LEU A 489 18.29 -5.75 -0.41
N GLU A 490 19.11 -5.53 0.61
CA GLU A 490 19.30 -6.48 1.70
C GLU A 490 18.00 -6.73 2.48
N MET A 491 17.22 -5.68 2.69
CA MET A 491 15.88 -5.78 3.28
C MET A 491 14.96 -6.66 2.44
N LEU A 492 14.89 -6.44 1.12
CA LEU A 492 14.08 -7.24 0.19
C LEU A 492 14.54 -8.70 0.14
N ARG A 493 15.86 -8.96 0.20
CA ARG A 493 16.43 -10.33 0.17
C ARG A 493 16.21 -11.11 1.46
N LYS A 494 16.22 -10.43 2.60
CA LYS A 494 16.00 -11.02 3.93
C LYS A 494 14.61 -11.65 4.06
N TYR A 495 13.66 -11.09 3.42
CA TYR A 495 12.25 -11.49 3.48
C TYR A 495 11.73 -12.02 2.16
#